data_2231506e1beb760b1f008ab4567298c6
#
_entry.id   2231506e1beb760b1f008ab4567298c6
#
_cell.length_a   1.000
_cell.length_b   1.000
_cell.length_c   1.000
_cell.angle_alpha   90.00
_cell.angle_beta   90.00
_cell.angle_gamma   90.00
#
_symmetry.space_group_name_H-M   'P 1'
#
loop_
_entity.id
_entity.type
_entity.pdbx_description
1 polymer ?
#
loop_
_entity_poly.entity_id
_entity_poly.type
_entity_poly.pdbx_seq_one_letter_code
_entity_poly.pdbx_strand_id
1 'polypeptide(L)'
;MTLSKNLDDLKFDKKLKVAILPSFTLNGLDETFHVKCSEIGIRYQSYVAGYNQYNQEILNIKSDLYNFSPDITFLILDVRSLLGDYFYFPYSISSAERKSFVKEKINELENLILQFKNNSNSKLVITNFNIPSYSPNGIIETKSEFGFHEMIHEMNKSLRNIAKSQNSIYVYDFNQFVSKYGEKNIFDYKQFHIGDIQIAFNYIPYFAHELMSYVKPMFGINRKCIVLDLDNTLWGGVVGEDGFDGIELGQTPNGKSFVEFQKQLLSLWQQGIILAINSKNNFDDAMRVIRDHPDMILREKHFASIQINWNDKAQ
;
A
#
# COMPACT_ATOMS: atom_id res chain seq x y z
N MET A 1 -7.06 21.82 -9.44
CA MET A 1 -6.64 23.11 -8.84
C MET A 1 -7.78 23.95 -8.25
N THR A 2 -8.98 23.95 -8.80
CA THR A 2 -10.10 24.78 -8.26
C THR A 2 -10.73 24.20 -6.98
N LEU A 3 -10.71 22.90 -6.79
CA LEU A 3 -11.27 22.23 -5.59
C LEU A 3 -10.44 22.45 -4.31
N SER A 4 -9.13 22.57 -4.40
CA SER A 4 -8.28 22.75 -3.21
C SER A 4 -8.49 24.12 -2.53
N LYS A 5 -8.81 25.16 -3.30
CA LYS A 5 -9.04 26.52 -2.75
C LYS A 5 -10.33 26.66 -1.95
N ASN A 6 -11.33 25.80 -2.19
CA ASN A 6 -12.62 25.83 -1.48
C ASN A 6 -12.61 25.00 -0.18
N LEU A 7 -11.52 24.30 0.12
CA LEU A 7 -11.43 23.40 1.28
C LEU A 7 -10.95 24.13 2.56
N ASP A 8 -10.35 25.29 2.42
CA ASP A 8 -9.83 26.07 3.57
C ASP A 8 -10.93 26.61 4.51
N ASP A 9 -12.17 26.71 4.02
CA ASP A 9 -13.33 27.16 4.80
C ASP A 9 -14.00 26.06 5.64
N LEU A 10 -13.59 24.79 5.47
CA LEU A 10 -14.13 23.66 6.23
C LEU A 10 -13.52 23.61 7.64
N LYS A 11 -14.36 23.39 8.64
CA LYS A 11 -13.90 23.14 10.03
C LYS A 11 -13.44 21.70 10.14
N PHE A 12 -12.15 21.52 10.41
CA PHE A 12 -11.54 20.21 10.65
C PHE A 12 -11.12 20.07 12.11
N ASP A 13 -11.53 18.99 12.76
CA ASP A 13 -11.16 18.69 14.15
C ASP A 13 -9.76 18.08 14.26
N LYS A 14 -9.26 17.49 13.18
CA LYS A 14 -7.97 16.81 13.12
C LYS A 14 -7.04 17.52 12.15
N LYS A 15 -5.75 17.57 12.49
CA LYS A 15 -4.69 18.15 11.65
C LYS A 15 -3.64 17.09 11.35
N LEU A 16 -3.05 17.16 10.17
CA LEU A 16 -1.96 16.29 9.71
C LEU A 16 -0.92 17.13 8.97
N LYS A 17 0.34 16.98 9.39
CA LYS A 17 1.50 17.55 8.72
C LYS A 17 2.23 16.44 7.96
N VAL A 18 2.33 16.56 6.66
CA VAL A 18 2.99 15.59 5.77
C VAL A 18 4.19 16.22 5.12
N ALA A 19 5.35 15.55 5.21
CA ALA A 19 6.49 15.88 4.39
C ALA A 19 6.62 14.89 3.21
N ILE A 20 6.93 15.40 2.03
CA ILE A 20 7.18 14.62 0.82
C ILE A 20 8.59 14.94 0.34
N LEU A 21 9.45 13.92 0.33
CA LEU A 21 10.85 14.01 -0.05
C LEU A 21 11.11 13.15 -1.30
N PRO A 22 10.89 13.68 -2.50
CA PRO A 22 11.05 12.92 -3.73
C PRO A 22 12.45 13.03 -4.30
N SER A 23 12.95 11.95 -4.95
CA SER A 23 14.14 12.01 -5.80
C SER A 23 13.85 12.41 -7.24
N PHE A 24 12.57 12.49 -7.61
CA PHE A 24 12.10 12.84 -8.96
C PHE A 24 10.87 13.76 -8.88
N THR A 25 10.41 14.30 -9.99
CA THR A 25 9.28 15.23 -10.03
C THR A 25 7.94 14.52 -9.81
N LEU A 26 7.22 14.91 -8.75
CA LEU A 26 5.92 14.36 -8.34
C LEU A 26 4.83 15.45 -8.36
N ASN A 27 4.43 15.90 -9.55
CA ASN A 27 3.37 16.87 -9.68
C ASN A 27 2.00 16.26 -9.38
N GLY A 28 1.17 16.97 -8.62
CA GLY A 28 -0.21 16.59 -8.31
C GLY A 28 -0.38 15.67 -7.10
N LEU A 29 0.72 15.16 -6.52
CA LEU A 29 0.63 14.29 -5.33
C LEU A 29 0.17 15.09 -4.10
N ASP A 30 0.74 16.25 -3.86
CA ASP A 30 0.41 17.14 -2.74
C ASP A 30 -1.06 17.56 -2.77
N GLU A 31 -1.52 18.05 -3.94
CA GLU A 31 -2.91 18.46 -4.15
C GLU A 31 -3.89 17.28 -3.98
N THR A 32 -3.48 16.10 -4.42
CA THR A 32 -4.30 14.89 -4.24
C THR A 32 -4.39 14.49 -2.78
N PHE A 33 -3.29 14.58 -2.02
CA PHE A 33 -3.31 14.33 -0.58
C PHE A 33 -4.24 15.32 0.13
N HIS A 34 -4.20 16.60 -0.25
CA HIS A 34 -5.08 17.61 0.33
C HIS A 34 -6.57 17.22 0.16
N VAL A 35 -6.96 16.86 -1.06
CA VAL A 35 -8.34 16.41 -1.33
C VAL A 35 -8.69 15.17 -0.51
N LYS A 36 -7.84 14.14 -0.52
CA LYS A 36 -8.10 12.88 0.19
C LYS A 36 -8.16 13.02 1.71
N CYS A 37 -7.36 13.89 2.29
CA CYS A 37 -7.43 14.20 3.72
C CYS A 37 -8.73 14.94 4.05
N SER A 38 -9.13 15.89 3.20
CA SER A 38 -10.38 16.64 3.37
C SER A 38 -11.61 15.74 3.29
N GLU A 39 -11.63 14.76 2.39
CA GLU A 39 -12.71 13.75 2.28
C GLU A 39 -12.95 12.95 3.57
N ILE A 40 -11.93 12.84 4.43
CA ILE A 40 -12.01 12.13 5.71
C ILE A 40 -11.96 13.05 6.93
N GLY A 41 -12.20 14.36 6.72
CA GLY A 41 -12.30 15.34 7.80
C GLY A 41 -10.97 15.71 8.45
N ILE A 42 -9.85 15.65 7.72
CA ILE A 42 -8.52 15.99 8.22
C ILE A 42 -8.00 17.24 7.53
N ARG A 43 -7.59 18.25 8.29
CA ARG A 43 -6.88 19.42 7.80
C ARG A 43 -5.45 19.05 7.46
N TYR A 44 -5.13 19.11 6.18
CA TYR A 44 -3.82 18.78 5.63
C TYR A 44 -2.90 20.00 5.59
N GLN A 45 -1.64 19.78 5.97
CA GLN A 45 -0.55 20.75 5.78
C GLN A 45 0.64 19.96 5.21
N SER A 46 1.33 20.52 4.24
CA SER A 46 2.44 19.86 3.57
C SER A 46 3.73 20.66 3.57
N TYR A 47 4.81 19.92 3.55
CA TYR A 47 6.14 20.35 3.14
C TYR A 47 6.62 19.45 2.00
N VAL A 48 6.87 20.00 0.84
CA VAL A 48 7.40 19.26 -0.30
C VAL A 48 8.82 19.75 -0.57
N ALA A 49 9.79 18.86 -0.40
CA ALA A 49 11.18 19.18 -0.68
C ALA A 49 11.42 19.45 -2.17
N GLY A 50 12.43 20.24 -2.46
CA GLY A 50 12.88 20.47 -3.83
C GLY A 50 13.31 19.17 -4.51
N TYR A 51 13.35 19.21 -5.85
CA TYR A 51 13.77 18.10 -6.69
C TYR A 51 15.09 17.49 -6.22
N ASN A 52 15.11 16.20 -5.90
CA ASN A 52 16.26 15.41 -5.46
C ASN A 52 17.03 16.00 -4.25
N GLN A 53 16.38 16.80 -3.41
CA GLN A 53 17.00 17.44 -2.23
C GLN A 53 16.79 16.66 -0.94
N TYR A 54 16.26 15.46 -0.99
CA TYR A 54 15.96 14.65 0.20
C TYR A 54 17.19 14.43 1.11
N ASN A 55 18.39 14.27 0.53
CA ASN A 55 19.62 14.11 1.29
C ASN A 55 19.96 15.38 2.08
N GLN A 56 19.92 16.56 1.43
CA GLN A 56 20.20 17.84 2.07
C GLN A 56 19.20 18.11 3.20
N GLU A 57 17.92 17.82 2.96
CA GLU A 57 16.86 18.00 3.94
C GLU A 57 17.08 17.13 5.18
N ILE A 58 17.44 15.85 4.98
CA ILE A 58 17.61 14.91 6.08
C ILE A 58 18.93 15.15 6.84
N LEU A 59 20.02 15.47 6.15
CA LEU A 59 21.34 15.64 6.78
C LEU A 59 21.50 16.98 7.49
N ASN A 60 20.79 18.02 7.05
CA ASN A 60 20.83 19.32 7.70
C ASN A 60 19.76 19.44 8.78
N ILE A 61 20.16 19.37 10.05
CA ILE A 61 19.25 19.50 11.20
C ILE A 61 18.51 20.84 11.30
N LYS A 62 18.94 21.85 10.54
CA LYS A 62 18.30 23.17 10.44
C LYS A 62 17.45 23.31 9.18
N SER A 63 17.21 22.23 8.44
CA SER A 63 16.39 22.26 7.23
C SER A 63 14.92 22.60 7.52
N ASP A 64 14.22 23.00 6.48
CA ASP A 64 12.79 23.29 6.58
C ASP A 64 11.98 22.04 6.89
N LEU A 65 12.45 20.85 6.57
CA LEU A 65 11.87 19.57 6.97
C LEU A 65 11.69 19.49 8.49
N TYR A 66 12.75 19.74 9.26
CA TYR A 66 12.70 19.65 10.72
C TYR A 66 11.99 20.84 11.36
N ASN A 67 12.11 22.05 10.79
CA ASN A 67 11.34 23.22 11.19
C ASN A 67 9.84 23.01 11.00
N PHE A 68 9.44 22.34 9.93
CA PHE A 68 8.04 21.98 9.66
C PHE A 68 7.49 20.96 10.66
N SER A 69 8.34 20.07 11.17
CA SER A 69 7.99 19.03 12.16
C SER A 69 6.79 18.17 11.71
N PRO A 70 6.95 17.33 10.67
CA PRO A 70 5.88 16.52 10.11
C PRO A 70 5.45 15.37 11.05
N ASP A 71 4.18 14.96 10.97
CA ASP A 71 3.66 13.77 11.62
C ASP A 71 4.04 12.49 10.85
N ILE A 72 4.07 12.61 9.51
CA ILE A 72 4.49 11.55 8.60
C ILE A 72 5.33 12.13 7.46
N THR A 73 6.36 11.39 7.08
CA THR A 73 7.27 11.75 5.98
C THR A 73 7.29 10.63 4.95
N PHE A 74 7.02 10.97 3.70
CA PHE A 74 7.16 10.06 2.56
C PHE A 74 8.49 10.32 1.86
N LEU A 75 9.40 9.35 1.90
CA LEU A 75 10.65 9.36 1.17
C LEU A 75 10.47 8.50 -0.10
N ILE A 76 10.36 9.18 -1.23
CA ILE A 76 9.97 8.58 -2.52
C ILE A 76 11.18 8.58 -3.44
N LEU A 77 11.85 7.44 -3.52
CA LEU A 77 13.13 7.30 -4.21
C LEU A 77 13.01 6.51 -5.51
N ASP A 78 13.76 6.92 -6.51
CA ASP A 78 13.94 6.20 -7.76
C ASP A 78 15.26 5.41 -7.76
N VAL A 79 15.19 4.16 -8.20
CA VAL A 79 16.37 3.29 -8.29
C VAL A 79 17.42 3.77 -9.27
N ARG A 80 17.01 4.47 -10.36
CA ARG A 80 17.93 5.03 -11.36
C ARG A 80 18.84 6.09 -10.75
N SER A 81 18.27 6.97 -9.91
CA SER A 81 19.07 8.01 -9.23
C SER A 81 20.08 7.40 -8.25
N LEU A 82 19.80 6.26 -7.67
CA LEU A 82 20.69 5.57 -6.75
C LEU A 82 21.78 4.75 -7.43
N LEU A 83 21.44 4.06 -8.52
CA LEU A 83 22.38 3.24 -9.27
C LEU A 83 23.21 4.05 -10.26
N GLY A 84 22.74 5.25 -10.66
CA GLY A 84 23.42 6.09 -11.64
C GLY A 84 23.66 5.35 -12.96
N ASP A 85 24.89 5.43 -13.48
CA ASP A 85 25.25 4.75 -14.73
C ASP A 85 25.11 3.23 -14.66
N TYR A 86 25.22 2.62 -13.49
CA TYR A 86 25.03 1.18 -13.32
C TYR A 86 23.57 0.71 -13.46
N PHE A 87 22.62 1.63 -13.52
CA PHE A 87 21.27 1.28 -13.95
C PHE A 87 21.23 0.84 -15.42
N TYR A 88 22.02 1.48 -16.26
CA TYR A 88 22.10 1.18 -17.70
C TYR A 88 23.21 0.19 -18.06
N PHE A 89 24.32 0.27 -17.35
CA PHE A 89 25.55 -0.50 -17.64
C PHE A 89 26.02 -1.32 -16.43
N PRO A 90 25.15 -2.16 -15.79
CA PRO A 90 25.53 -2.88 -14.57
C PRO A 90 26.66 -3.89 -14.83
N TYR A 91 26.77 -4.38 -16.05
CA TYR A 91 27.76 -5.38 -16.46
C TYR A 91 29.10 -4.79 -16.92
N SER A 92 29.27 -3.48 -16.84
CA SER A 92 30.59 -2.83 -17.05
C SER A 92 31.57 -3.12 -15.91
N ILE A 93 31.09 -3.63 -14.79
CA ILE A 93 31.86 -4.05 -13.63
C ILE A 93 31.61 -5.51 -13.27
N SER A 94 32.53 -6.15 -12.57
CA SER A 94 32.43 -7.53 -12.12
C SER A 94 31.27 -7.76 -11.11
N SER A 95 30.88 -9.00 -10.90
CA SER A 95 29.87 -9.36 -9.90
C SER A 95 30.30 -8.95 -8.47
N ALA A 96 31.58 -9.06 -8.14
CA ALA A 96 32.12 -8.64 -6.86
C ALA A 96 32.01 -7.11 -6.66
N GLU A 97 32.31 -6.35 -7.69
CA GLU A 97 32.18 -4.88 -7.66
C GLU A 97 30.70 -4.47 -7.57
N ARG A 98 29.78 -5.13 -8.28
CA ARG A 98 28.34 -4.89 -8.14
C ARG A 98 27.86 -5.14 -6.70
N LYS A 99 28.28 -6.24 -6.08
CA LYS A 99 27.97 -6.55 -4.68
C LYS A 99 28.48 -5.46 -3.73
N SER A 100 29.73 -5.00 -3.94
CA SER A 100 30.31 -3.94 -3.14
C SER A 100 29.58 -2.61 -3.30
N PHE A 101 29.26 -2.24 -4.53
CA PHE A 101 28.52 -1.01 -4.86
C PHE A 101 27.12 -1.01 -4.22
N VAL A 102 26.36 -2.10 -4.37
CA VAL A 102 25.01 -2.21 -3.77
C VAL A 102 25.11 -2.14 -2.24
N LYS A 103 26.09 -2.78 -1.62
CA LYS A 103 26.33 -2.70 -0.18
C LYS A 103 26.63 -1.26 0.27
N GLU A 104 27.41 -0.52 -0.49
CA GLU A 104 27.68 0.89 -0.23
C GLU A 104 26.40 1.71 -0.28
N LYS A 105 25.57 1.56 -1.33
CA LYS A 105 24.29 2.25 -1.47
C LYS A 105 23.30 1.90 -0.35
N ILE A 106 23.26 0.65 0.09
CA ILE A 106 22.48 0.22 1.24
C ILE A 106 22.95 0.94 2.51
N ASN A 107 24.26 1.00 2.75
CA ASN A 107 24.81 1.69 3.92
C ASN A 107 24.51 3.21 3.89
N GLU A 108 24.59 3.85 2.73
CA GLU A 108 24.21 5.26 2.54
C GLU A 108 22.72 5.48 2.94
N LEU A 109 21.83 4.64 2.44
CA LEU A 109 20.39 4.71 2.76
C LEU A 109 20.12 4.44 4.25
N GLU A 110 20.76 3.43 4.82
CA GLU A 110 20.63 3.11 6.25
C GLU A 110 21.08 4.27 7.12
N ASN A 111 22.24 4.86 6.83
CA ASN A 111 22.73 6.04 7.54
C ASN A 111 21.77 7.23 7.41
N LEU A 112 21.24 7.47 6.22
CA LEU A 112 20.25 8.54 5.98
C LEU A 112 18.99 8.33 6.82
N ILE A 113 18.45 7.11 6.84
CA ILE A 113 17.27 6.75 7.63
C ILE A 113 17.55 6.92 9.14
N LEU A 114 18.72 6.50 9.61
CA LEU A 114 19.12 6.67 11.01
C LEU A 114 19.25 8.15 11.39
N GLN A 115 19.84 8.97 10.53
CA GLN A 115 19.92 10.43 10.74
C GLN A 115 18.53 11.06 10.81
N PHE A 116 17.62 10.71 9.89
CA PHE A 116 16.25 11.17 9.96
C PHE A 116 15.60 10.81 11.28
N LYS A 117 15.71 9.54 11.69
CA LYS A 117 15.12 9.05 12.93
C LYS A 117 15.66 9.74 14.18
N ASN A 118 16.95 10.04 14.21
CA ASN A 118 17.57 10.71 15.35
C ASN A 118 17.11 12.16 15.52
N ASN A 119 16.67 12.79 14.42
CA ASN A 119 16.30 14.20 14.38
C ASN A 119 14.78 14.44 14.24
N SER A 120 13.96 13.40 14.05
CA SER A 120 12.52 13.53 13.86
C SER A 120 11.73 12.43 14.57
N ASN A 121 10.58 12.81 15.14
CA ASN A 121 9.58 11.88 15.66
C ASN A 121 8.55 11.45 14.58
N SER A 122 8.68 11.95 13.37
CA SER A 122 7.81 11.64 12.24
C SER A 122 7.86 10.14 11.91
N LYS A 123 6.73 9.57 11.53
CA LYS A 123 6.72 8.25 10.89
C LYS A 123 7.31 8.38 9.50
N LEU A 124 8.27 7.51 9.17
CA LEU A 124 8.92 7.50 7.86
C LEU A 124 8.34 6.37 7.00
N VAL A 125 7.80 6.71 5.85
CA VAL A 125 7.36 5.75 4.83
C VAL A 125 8.28 5.89 3.63
N ILE A 126 9.03 4.83 3.33
CA ILE A 126 9.98 4.79 2.20
C ILE A 126 9.39 3.92 1.11
N THR A 127 9.42 4.37 -0.13
CA THR A 127 9.09 3.51 -1.26
C THR A 127 10.21 2.48 -1.47
N ASN A 128 9.86 1.21 -1.71
CA ASN A 128 10.83 0.29 -2.29
C ASN A 128 11.01 0.60 -3.78
N PHE A 129 11.95 -0.10 -4.41
CA PHE A 129 12.33 0.12 -5.80
C PHE A 129 11.57 -0.83 -6.73
N ASN A 130 11.03 -0.26 -7.82
CA ASN A 130 10.51 -1.06 -8.92
C ASN A 130 11.64 -1.89 -9.55
N ILE A 131 11.32 -3.14 -9.84
CA ILE A 131 12.19 -4.00 -10.64
C ILE A 131 11.72 -3.84 -12.08
N PRO A 132 12.54 -3.22 -12.95
CA PRO A 132 12.14 -3.00 -14.33
C PRO A 132 11.86 -4.32 -15.06
N SER A 133 10.88 -4.33 -15.96
CA SER A 133 10.63 -5.47 -16.85
C SER A 133 11.74 -5.67 -17.88
N TYR A 134 12.59 -4.67 -18.04
CA TYR A 134 13.78 -4.66 -18.86
C TYR A 134 14.99 -5.18 -18.07
N SER A 135 15.80 -6.01 -18.70
CA SER A 135 17.12 -6.39 -18.21
C SER A 135 18.18 -6.03 -19.24
N PRO A 136 19.28 -5.36 -18.85
CA PRO A 136 20.41 -5.09 -19.75
C PRO A 136 21.06 -6.34 -20.34
N ASN A 137 20.93 -7.49 -19.68
CA ASN A 137 21.49 -8.78 -20.09
C ASN A 137 20.46 -9.72 -20.74
N GLY A 138 19.23 -9.26 -20.94
CA GLY A 138 18.15 -10.02 -21.57
C GLY A 138 17.92 -11.37 -20.90
N ILE A 139 17.76 -12.43 -21.69
CA ILE A 139 17.49 -13.80 -21.20
C ILE A 139 18.63 -14.39 -20.35
N ILE A 140 19.84 -13.84 -20.43
CA ILE A 140 21.00 -14.31 -19.67
C ILE A 140 21.00 -13.75 -18.24
N GLU A 141 20.16 -12.80 -17.95
CA GLU A 141 20.03 -12.17 -16.61
C GLU A 141 19.98 -13.23 -15.49
N THR A 142 19.15 -14.24 -15.66
CA THR A 142 18.95 -15.31 -14.66
C THR A 142 20.15 -16.24 -14.47
N LYS A 143 21.16 -16.17 -15.35
CA LYS A 143 22.43 -16.91 -15.25
C LYS A 143 23.59 -16.02 -14.78
N SER A 144 23.35 -14.73 -14.64
CA SER A 144 24.37 -13.79 -14.22
C SER A 144 24.53 -13.86 -12.70
N GLU A 145 25.76 -13.98 -12.24
CA GLU A 145 26.05 -13.87 -10.81
C GLU A 145 25.82 -12.43 -10.34
N PHE A 146 24.91 -12.24 -9.39
CA PHE A 146 24.51 -10.94 -8.87
C PHE A 146 24.15 -9.95 -9.99
N GLY A 147 23.15 -10.33 -10.78
CA GLY A 147 22.66 -9.57 -11.94
C GLY A 147 21.94 -8.27 -11.56
N PHE A 148 21.51 -7.53 -12.57
CA PHE A 148 20.84 -6.23 -12.41
C PHE A 148 19.59 -6.32 -11.51
N HIS A 149 18.74 -7.34 -11.75
CA HIS A 149 17.55 -7.52 -10.91
C HIS A 149 17.92 -7.91 -9.47
N GLU A 150 18.97 -8.70 -9.27
CA GLU A 150 19.44 -9.06 -7.93
C GLU A 150 19.99 -7.86 -7.16
N MET A 151 20.64 -6.91 -7.83
CA MET A 151 21.04 -5.64 -7.21
C MET A 151 19.84 -4.92 -6.58
N ILE A 152 18.74 -4.80 -7.34
CA ILE A 152 17.52 -4.11 -6.85
C ILE A 152 16.81 -4.94 -5.78
N HIS A 153 16.76 -6.27 -5.94
CA HIS A 153 16.19 -7.17 -4.93
C HIS A 153 16.91 -7.06 -3.58
N GLU A 154 18.25 -6.99 -3.59
CA GLU A 154 19.02 -6.87 -2.35
C GLU A 154 18.80 -5.51 -1.66
N MET A 155 18.69 -4.42 -2.43
CA MET A 155 18.30 -3.11 -1.90
C MET A 155 16.91 -3.15 -1.26
N ASN A 156 15.92 -3.74 -1.95
CA ASN A 156 14.55 -3.88 -1.43
C ASN A 156 14.47 -4.77 -0.18
N LYS A 157 15.27 -5.84 -0.14
CA LYS A 157 15.39 -6.71 1.04
C LYS A 157 15.98 -5.96 2.23
N SER A 158 16.98 -5.13 1.99
CA SER A 158 17.62 -4.31 3.03
C SER A 158 16.65 -3.29 3.61
N LEU A 159 15.87 -2.57 2.77
CA LEU A 159 14.85 -1.64 3.25
C LEU A 159 13.82 -2.36 4.15
N ARG A 160 13.37 -3.56 3.77
CA ARG A 160 12.46 -4.35 4.63
C ARG A 160 13.11 -4.73 5.96
N ASN A 161 14.40 -5.06 5.98
CA ASN A 161 15.11 -5.40 7.21
C ASN A 161 15.25 -4.19 8.14
N ILE A 162 15.53 -3.01 7.59
CA ILE A 162 15.57 -1.75 8.34
C ILE A 162 14.18 -1.47 8.96
N ALA A 163 13.12 -1.57 8.18
CA ALA A 163 11.76 -1.35 8.68
C ALA A 163 11.37 -2.34 9.79
N LYS A 164 11.76 -3.62 9.69
CA LYS A 164 11.51 -4.61 10.74
C LYS A 164 12.18 -4.27 12.08
N SER A 165 13.33 -3.62 12.04
CA SER A 165 14.08 -3.24 13.24
C SER A 165 13.60 -1.94 13.88
N GLN A 166 12.67 -1.21 13.26
CA GLN A 166 12.30 0.17 13.61
C GLN A 166 10.79 0.41 13.54
N ASN A 167 10.14 0.61 14.68
CA ASN A 167 8.68 0.76 14.77
C ASN A 167 8.09 2.00 14.05
N SER A 168 8.91 3.03 13.78
CA SER A 168 8.46 4.26 13.12
C SER A 168 8.75 4.29 11.62
N ILE A 169 9.35 3.21 11.06
CA ILE A 169 9.74 3.12 9.66
C ILE A 169 8.89 2.07 8.96
N TYR A 170 8.34 2.44 7.82
CA TYR A 170 7.49 1.60 6.98
C TYR A 170 8.03 1.59 5.57
N VAL A 171 7.85 0.48 4.86
CA VAL A 171 8.15 0.38 3.44
C VAL A 171 6.85 0.30 2.66
N TYR A 172 6.62 1.25 1.77
CA TYR A 172 5.57 1.16 0.77
C TYR A 172 6.06 0.36 -0.43
N ASP A 173 5.29 -0.66 -0.82
CA ASP A 173 5.66 -1.53 -1.95
C ASP A 173 5.31 -0.89 -3.30
N PHE A 174 6.20 0.00 -3.77
CA PHE A 174 6.05 0.65 -5.08
C PHE A 174 6.18 -0.34 -6.24
N ASN A 175 6.99 -1.41 -6.07
CA ASN A 175 7.07 -2.47 -7.05
C ASN A 175 5.73 -3.19 -7.24
N GLN A 176 4.98 -3.43 -6.15
CA GLN A 176 3.63 -3.98 -6.24
C GLN A 176 2.66 -3.01 -6.93
N PHE A 177 2.77 -1.70 -6.65
CA PHE A 177 1.97 -0.69 -7.34
C PHE A 177 2.20 -0.73 -8.86
N VAL A 178 3.47 -0.77 -9.30
CA VAL A 178 3.82 -0.90 -10.72
C VAL A 178 3.30 -2.21 -11.31
N SER A 179 3.42 -3.32 -10.60
CA SER A 179 2.88 -4.62 -11.04
C SER A 179 1.36 -4.60 -11.21
N LYS A 180 0.64 -3.92 -10.31
CA LYS A 180 -0.83 -3.84 -10.33
C LYS A 180 -1.37 -3.05 -11.52
N TYR A 181 -0.73 -1.94 -11.85
CA TYR A 181 -1.21 -1.02 -12.90
C TYR A 181 -0.47 -1.18 -14.23
N GLY A 182 0.64 -1.88 -14.23
CA GLY A 182 1.49 -2.11 -15.39
C GLY A 182 2.54 -1.01 -15.60
N GLU A 183 3.79 -1.43 -15.78
CA GLU A 183 4.94 -0.54 -15.93
C GLU A 183 4.75 0.48 -17.07
N LYS A 184 4.24 0.03 -18.22
CA LYS A 184 3.97 0.88 -19.40
C LYS A 184 2.92 1.96 -19.16
N ASN A 185 2.04 1.76 -18.19
CA ASN A 185 0.99 2.71 -17.85
C ASN A 185 1.47 3.72 -16.81
N ILE A 186 2.29 3.24 -15.84
CA ILE A 186 2.80 4.08 -14.75
C ILE A 186 3.87 5.02 -15.25
N PHE A 187 4.83 4.54 -16.05
CA PHE A 187 5.95 5.37 -16.50
C PHE A 187 5.67 6.00 -17.85
N ASP A 188 5.66 7.33 -17.89
CA ASP A 188 5.60 8.13 -19.11
C ASP A 188 7.01 8.60 -19.49
N TYR A 189 7.67 7.85 -20.37
CA TYR A 189 9.03 8.16 -20.78
C TYR A 189 9.18 9.54 -21.46
N LYS A 190 8.13 10.07 -22.10
CA LYS A 190 8.17 11.41 -22.67
C LYS A 190 8.23 12.46 -21.55
N GLN A 191 7.39 12.35 -20.55
CA GLN A 191 7.38 13.26 -19.40
C GLN A 191 8.65 13.10 -18.55
N PHE A 192 9.15 11.87 -18.44
CA PHE A 192 10.43 11.60 -17.78
C PHE A 192 11.57 12.38 -18.42
N HIS A 193 11.73 12.35 -19.75
CA HIS A 193 12.81 13.07 -20.44
C HIS A 193 12.64 14.60 -20.42
N ILE A 194 11.43 15.12 -20.26
CA ILE A 194 11.17 16.56 -20.20
C ILE A 194 11.44 17.13 -18.81
N GLY A 195 11.10 16.41 -17.75
CA GLY A 195 11.13 16.97 -16.40
C GLY A 195 11.29 15.96 -15.29
N ASP A 196 11.84 14.77 -15.57
CA ASP A 196 11.97 13.66 -14.63
C ASP A 196 10.64 13.32 -13.91
N ILE A 197 9.52 13.39 -14.66
CA ILE A 197 8.20 13.00 -14.19
C ILE A 197 8.04 11.51 -14.47
N GLN A 198 8.17 10.69 -13.43
CA GLN A 198 8.21 9.24 -13.59
C GLN A 198 6.82 8.61 -13.53
N ILE A 199 5.95 9.09 -12.65
CA ILE A 199 4.59 8.58 -12.52
C ILE A 199 3.66 9.41 -13.41
N ALA A 200 3.02 8.76 -14.38
CA ALA A 200 2.04 9.39 -15.24
C ALA A 200 0.91 10.04 -14.42
N PHE A 201 0.53 11.26 -14.79
CA PHE A 201 -0.35 12.11 -14.00
C PHE A 201 -1.69 11.47 -13.64
N ASN A 202 -2.26 10.67 -14.53
CA ASN A 202 -3.51 9.93 -14.29
C ASN A 202 -3.39 8.82 -13.23
N TYR A 203 -2.17 8.40 -12.84
CA TYR A 203 -1.92 7.41 -11.78
C TYR A 203 -1.56 8.05 -10.43
N ILE A 204 -1.30 9.35 -10.37
CA ILE A 204 -1.05 10.06 -9.10
C ILE A 204 -2.20 9.90 -8.10
N PRO A 205 -3.50 9.99 -8.49
CA PRO A 205 -4.61 9.77 -7.53
C PRO A 205 -4.65 8.35 -6.95
N TYR A 206 -4.24 7.34 -7.72
CA TYR A 206 -4.17 5.95 -7.24
C TYR A 206 -2.99 5.77 -6.29
N PHE A 207 -1.83 6.35 -6.63
CA PHE A 207 -0.65 6.35 -5.77
C PHE A 207 -0.93 7.03 -4.43
N ALA A 208 -1.49 8.23 -4.44
CA ALA A 208 -1.94 8.93 -3.24
C ALA A 208 -2.94 8.10 -2.43
N HIS A 209 -3.90 7.44 -3.08
CA HIS A 209 -4.88 6.58 -2.40
C HIS A 209 -4.22 5.44 -1.62
N GLU A 210 -3.22 4.78 -2.21
CA GLU A 210 -2.50 3.71 -1.52
C GLU A 210 -1.63 4.24 -0.37
N LEU A 211 -0.98 5.40 -0.53
CA LEU A 211 -0.22 6.05 0.53
C LEU A 211 -1.11 6.48 1.71
N MET A 212 -2.40 6.79 1.48
CA MET A 212 -3.36 7.06 2.55
C MET A 212 -3.57 5.89 3.50
N SER A 213 -3.21 4.66 3.13
CA SER A 213 -3.21 3.50 4.02
C SER A 213 -2.28 3.64 5.23
N TYR A 214 -1.23 4.47 5.12
CA TYR A 214 -0.33 4.81 6.22
C TYR A 214 -0.83 5.98 7.06
N VAL A 215 -1.68 6.85 6.50
CA VAL A 215 -2.25 8.02 7.17
C VAL A 215 -3.47 7.65 8.01
N LYS A 216 -4.41 6.91 7.45
CA LYS A 216 -5.69 6.56 8.11
C LYS A 216 -5.52 5.91 9.48
N PRO A 217 -4.58 4.95 9.70
CA PRO A 217 -4.36 4.33 11.00
C PRO A 217 -3.93 5.32 12.09
N MET A 218 -3.21 6.41 11.74
CA MET A 218 -2.76 7.42 12.69
C MET A 218 -3.93 8.14 13.38
N PHE A 219 -5.09 8.17 12.72
CA PHE A 219 -6.31 8.81 13.22
C PHE A 219 -7.36 7.80 13.69
N GLY A 220 -7.01 6.51 13.76
CA GLY A 220 -7.96 5.45 14.11
C GLY A 220 -9.04 5.22 13.04
N ILE A 221 -8.82 5.69 11.81
CA ILE A 221 -9.76 5.53 10.67
C ILE A 221 -9.51 4.18 10.00
N ASN A 222 -9.57 3.11 10.78
CA ASN A 222 -9.50 1.74 10.28
C ASN A 222 -10.87 1.09 10.41
N ARG A 223 -11.30 0.41 9.38
CA ARG A 223 -12.47 -0.48 9.48
C ARG A 223 -12.07 -1.68 10.34
N LYS A 224 -12.79 -1.89 11.43
CA LYS A 224 -12.50 -2.97 12.39
C LYS A 224 -13.55 -4.08 12.36
N CYS A 225 -14.64 -3.87 11.65
CA CYS A 225 -15.75 -4.81 11.55
C CYS A 225 -16.25 -4.89 10.11
N ILE A 226 -16.61 -6.10 9.70
CA ILE A 226 -17.30 -6.39 8.45
C ILE A 226 -18.62 -7.05 8.82
N VAL A 227 -19.72 -6.46 8.38
CA VAL A 227 -21.06 -7.03 8.52
C VAL A 227 -21.43 -7.67 7.18
N LEU A 228 -21.77 -8.95 7.22
CA LEU A 228 -21.99 -9.82 6.08
C LEU A 228 -23.47 -10.17 5.97
N ASP A 229 -23.97 -10.18 4.75
CA ASP A 229 -25.18 -10.91 4.39
C ASP A 229 -24.84 -12.38 4.16
N LEU A 230 -25.81 -13.24 3.96
CA LEU A 230 -25.66 -14.67 3.74
C LEU A 230 -25.90 -15.06 2.28
N ASP A 231 -27.18 -15.04 1.84
CA ASP A 231 -27.58 -15.43 0.50
C ASP A 231 -26.90 -14.57 -0.57
N ASN A 232 -26.38 -15.19 -1.61
CA ASN A 232 -25.59 -14.54 -2.66
C ASN A 232 -24.37 -13.73 -2.16
N THR A 233 -23.93 -13.99 -0.92
CA THR A 233 -22.76 -13.37 -0.29
C THR A 233 -21.77 -14.40 0.25
N LEU A 234 -22.17 -15.29 1.17
CA LEU A 234 -21.34 -16.39 1.67
C LEU A 234 -21.55 -17.68 0.88
N TRP A 235 -22.66 -17.82 0.20
CA TRP A 235 -22.98 -18.85 -0.77
C TRP A 235 -23.88 -18.28 -1.87
N GLY A 236 -23.94 -18.95 -3.01
CA GLY A 236 -24.84 -18.58 -4.09
C GLY A 236 -26.23 -19.20 -3.89
N GLY A 237 -27.25 -18.49 -4.33
CA GLY A 237 -28.66 -18.88 -4.13
C GLY A 237 -29.23 -18.39 -2.82
N VAL A 238 -30.47 -18.80 -2.55
CA VAL A 238 -31.29 -18.44 -1.39
C VAL A 238 -31.60 -19.73 -0.62
N VAL A 239 -31.03 -19.90 0.58
CA VAL A 239 -31.14 -21.17 1.32
C VAL A 239 -32.60 -21.56 1.62
N GLY A 240 -33.50 -20.58 1.82
CA GLY A 240 -34.91 -20.82 2.06
C GLY A 240 -35.65 -21.34 0.83
N GLU A 241 -35.14 -21.13 -0.37
CA GLU A 241 -35.73 -21.59 -1.64
C GLU A 241 -35.04 -22.81 -2.21
N ASP A 242 -33.69 -22.78 -2.24
CA ASP A 242 -32.86 -23.80 -2.86
C ASP A 242 -32.55 -24.97 -1.90
N GLY A 243 -32.71 -24.74 -0.61
CA GLY A 243 -32.37 -25.70 0.45
C GLY A 243 -30.90 -25.89 0.70
N PHE A 244 -30.54 -26.69 1.70
CA PHE A 244 -29.17 -26.95 2.14
C PHE A 244 -28.26 -27.53 1.02
N ASP A 245 -28.78 -28.44 0.21
CA ASP A 245 -28.03 -29.11 -0.85
C ASP A 245 -28.12 -28.37 -2.19
N GLY A 246 -29.02 -27.39 -2.33
CA GLY A 246 -29.23 -26.65 -3.56
C GLY A 246 -28.44 -25.33 -3.66
N ILE A 247 -27.89 -24.82 -2.56
CA ILE A 247 -27.07 -23.63 -2.59
C ILE A 247 -25.72 -23.88 -3.31
N GLU A 248 -25.20 -22.84 -3.95
CA GLU A 248 -23.92 -22.90 -4.65
C GLU A 248 -22.76 -22.61 -3.67
N LEU A 249 -22.18 -23.68 -3.12
CA LEU A 249 -21.02 -23.61 -2.25
C LEU A 249 -20.18 -24.88 -2.44
N GLY A 250 -18.87 -24.74 -2.69
CA GLY A 250 -17.97 -25.89 -2.86
C GLY A 250 -17.19 -25.89 -4.16
N GLN A 251 -17.07 -27.07 -4.80
CA GLN A 251 -16.14 -27.27 -5.92
C GLN A 251 -16.70 -26.90 -7.30
N THR A 252 -17.96 -26.52 -7.42
CA THR A 252 -18.51 -26.02 -8.69
C THR A 252 -17.87 -24.68 -9.07
N PRO A 253 -17.85 -24.27 -10.36
CA PRO A 253 -17.25 -22.99 -10.76
C PRO A 253 -17.81 -21.79 -9.98
N ASN A 254 -19.11 -21.74 -9.74
CA ASN A 254 -19.75 -20.69 -8.95
C ASN A 254 -19.44 -20.85 -7.45
N GLY A 255 -19.60 -22.05 -6.91
CA GLY A 255 -19.34 -22.34 -5.49
C GLY A 255 -17.93 -22.04 -5.03
N LYS A 256 -16.92 -22.22 -5.90
CA LYS A 256 -15.52 -21.88 -5.60
C LYS A 256 -15.32 -20.41 -5.27
N SER A 257 -16.01 -19.51 -5.95
CA SER A 257 -15.87 -18.07 -5.70
C SER A 257 -16.26 -17.69 -4.27
N PHE A 258 -17.34 -18.30 -3.74
CA PHE A 258 -17.78 -18.10 -2.37
C PHE A 258 -16.81 -18.73 -1.35
N VAL A 259 -16.27 -19.90 -1.66
CA VAL A 259 -15.24 -20.55 -0.82
C VAL A 259 -13.99 -19.67 -0.72
N GLU A 260 -13.52 -19.13 -1.84
CA GLU A 260 -12.35 -18.24 -1.88
C GLU A 260 -12.61 -16.93 -1.13
N PHE A 261 -13.79 -16.35 -1.29
CA PHE A 261 -14.20 -15.17 -0.54
C PHE A 261 -14.21 -15.42 0.96
N GLN A 262 -14.77 -16.55 1.41
CA GLN A 262 -14.76 -16.93 2.82
C GLN A 262 -13.33 -17.14 3.36
N LYS A 263 -12.40 -17.70 2.57
CA LYS A 263 -10.99 -17.82 2.96
C LYS A 263 -10.34 -16.45 3.16
N GLN A 264 -10.66 -15.47 2.32
CA GLN A 264 -10.18 -14.10 2.49
C GLN A 264 -10.74 -13.45 3.76
N LEU A 265 -12.04 -13.65 4.04
CA LEU A 265 -12.66 -13.18 5.28
C LEU A 265 -12.03 -13.83 6.51
N LEU A 266 -11.74 -15.14 6.45
CA LEU A 266 -11.05 -15.84 7.52
C LEU A 266 -9.64 -15.27 7.77
N SER A 267 -8.91 -14.96 6.70
CA SER A 267 -7.60 -14.30 6.82
C SER A 267 -7.71 -12.92 7.48
N LEU A 268 -8.72 -12.13 7.15
CA LEU A 268 -8.99 -10.84 7.80
C LEU A 268 -9.36 -11.03 9.29
N TRP A 269 -10.18 -12.02 9.61
CA TRP A 269 -10.53 -12.36 10.98
C TRP A 269 -9.28 -12.74 11.81
N GLN A 270 -8.37 -13.53 11.26
CA GLN A 270 -7.08 -13.86 11.89
C GLN A 270 -6.20 -12.64 12.15
N GLN A 271 -6.37 -11.56 11.36
CA GLN A 271 -5.70 -10.28 11.56
C GLN A 271 -6.42 -9.37 12.57
N GLY A 272 -7.49 -9.82 13.19
CA GLY A 272 -8.24 -9.10 14.22
C GLY A 272 -9.42 -8.27 13.69
N ILE A 273 -9.83 -8.46 12.43
CA ILE A 273 -11.07 -7.87 11.92
C ILE A 273 -12.26 -8.65 12.47
N ILE A 274 -13.21 -7.95 13.04
CA ILE A 274 -14.46 -8.53 13.58
C ILE A 274 -15.39 -8.84 12.42
N LEU A 275 -15.94 -10.06 12.38
CA LEU A 275 -16.99 -10.44 11.45
C LEU A 275 -18.33 -10.50 12.19
N ALA A 276 -19.39 -10.02 11.57
CA ALA A 276 -20.77 -10.13 12.04
C ALA A 276 -21.70 -10.47 10.87
N ILE A 277 -22.81 -11.11 11.18
CA ILE A 277 -23.86 -11.43 10.20
C ILE A 277 -25.08 -10.54 10.45
N ASN A 278 -25.64 -10.00 9.37
CA ASN A 278 -26.95 -9.36 9.37
C ASN A 278 -27.70 -9.76 8.09
N SER A 279 -28.59 -10.73 8.21
CA SER A 279 -29.28 -11.33 7.07
C SER A 279 -30.80 -11.46 7.30
N LYS A 280 -31.59 -11.27 6.25
CA LYS A 280 -33.01 -11.60 6.21
C LYS A 280 -33.15 -13.04 5.78
N ASN A 281 -33.32 -13.95 6.75
CA ASN A 281 -33.35 -15.39 6.49
C ASN A 281 -34.09 -16.13 7.61
N ASN A 282 -34.41 -17.41 7.38
CA ASN A 282 -34.78 -18.32 8.45
C ASN A 282 -33.50 -18.67 9.26
N PHE A 283 -33.59 -18.49 10.56
CA PHE A 283 -32.46 -18.71 11.46
C PHE A 283 -31.93 -20.14 11.41
N ASP A 284 -32.81 -21.13 11.48
CA ASP A 284 -32.42 -22.54 11.58
C ASP A 284 -31.77 -23.03 10.28
N ASP A 285 -32.35 -22.65 9.13
CA ASP A 285 -31.81 -23.01 7.81
C ASP A 285 -30.43 -22.42 7.58
N ALA A 286 -30.26 -21.12 7.83
CA ALA A 286 -28.99 -20.44 7.67
C ALA A 286 -27.91 -20.94 8.64
N MET A 287 -28.28 -21.18 9.90
CA MET A 287 -27.34 -21.71 10.91
C MET A 287 -26.94 -23.15 10.61
N ARG A 288 -27.82 -23.96 10.02
CA ARG A 288 -27.48 -25.30 9.54
C ARG A 288 -26.40 -25.26 8.47
N VAL A 289 -26.46 -24.33 7.51
CA VAL A 289 -25.39 -24.14 6.53
C VAL A 289 -24.07 -23.75 7.22
N ILE A 290 -24.09 -22.78 8.12
CA ILE A 290 -22.87 -22.30 8.81
C ILE A 290 -22.23 -23.41 9.64
N ARG A 291 -23.03 -24.27 10.29
CA ARG A 291 -22.55 -25.35 11.18
C ARG A 291 -22.13 -26.59 10.42
N ASP A 292 -22.96 -27.03 9.47
CA ASP A 292 -22.91 -28.40 8.98
C ASP A 292 -22.48 -28.52 7.51
N HIS A 293 -22.58 -27.47 6.69
CA HIS A 293 -22.22 -27.59 5.27
C HIS A 293 -20.72 -27.88 5.11
N PRO A 294 -20.35 -28.96 4.39
CA PRO A 294 -18.96 -29.45 4.33
C PRO A 294 -17.98 -28.42 3.73
N ASP A 295 -18.42 -27.64 2.75
CA ASP A 295 -17.58 -26.65 2.04
C ASP A 295 -17.62 -25.26 2.69
N MET A 296 -18.37 -25.05 3.76
CA MET A 296 -18.37 -23.78 4.50
C MET A 296 -17.06 -23.59 5.23
N ILE A 297 -16.35 -22.50 4.96
CA ILE A 297 -15.06 -22.17 5.59
C ILE A 297 -15.24 -21.42 6.91
N LEU A 298 -16.12 -20.42 6.91
CA LEU A 298 -16.47 -19.69 8.13
C LEU A 298 -17.42 -20.53 8.97
N ARG A 299 -17.21 -20.50 10.26
CA ARG A 299 -18.03 -21.21 11.25
C ARG A 299 -18.56 -20.23 12.29
N GLU A 300 -19.55 -20.61 13.04
CA GLU A 300 -20.21 -19.79 14.07
C GLU A 300 -19.20 -19.04 14.96
N LYS A 301 -18.12 -19.71 15.39
CA LYS A 301 -17.05 -19.11 16.22
C LYS A 301 -16.31 -17.92 15.61
N HIS A 302 -16.41 -17.69 14.30
CA HIS A 302 -15.75 -16.59 13.62
C HIS A 302 -16.59 -15.30 13.63
N PHE A 303 -17.85 -15.37 14.02
CA PHE A 303 -18.77 -14.24 14.06
C PHE A 303 -18.98 -13.74 15.49
N ALA A 304 -18.73 -12.46 15.71
CA ALA A 304 -18.94 -11.81 17.01
C ALA A 304 -20.44 -11.54 17.28
N SER A 305 -21.25 -11.43 16.23
CA SER A 305 -22.69 -11.25 16.30
C SER A 305 -23.38 -11.90 15.10
N ILE A 306 -24.50 -12.53 15.35
CA ILE A 306 -25.31 -13.20 14.32
C ILE A 306 -26.74 -12.70 14.47
N GLN A 307 -27.18 -11.87 13.52
CA GLN A 307 -28.54 -11.34 13.41
C GLN A 307 -29.17 -11.92 12.15
N ILE A 308 -29.98 -12.94 12.31
CA ILE A 308 -30.71 -13.60 11.22
C ILE A 308 -32.18 -13.56 11.59
N ASN A 309 -32.94 -12.72 10.92
CA ASN A 309 -34.39 -12.56 11.14
C ASN A 309 -34.97 -11.76 9.97
N TRP A 310 -36.29 -11.60 9.96
CA TRP A 310 -37.04 -10.87 8.92
C TRP A 310 -37.30 -9.40 9.25
N ASN A 311 -36.73 -8.89 10.33
CA ASN A 311 -36.82 -7.47 10.71
C ASN A 311 -36.04 -6.58 9.73
N ASP A 312 -36.25 -5.27 9.81
CA ASP A 312 -35.47 -4.34 9.01
C ASP A 312 -34.00 -4.36 9.43
N LYS A 313 -33.09 -4.45 8.45
CA LYS A 313 -31.63 -4.49 8.70
C LYS A 313 -31.07 -3.21 9.36
N ALA A 314 -31.84 -2.12 9.35
CA ALA A 314 -31.47 -0.83 9.93
C ALA A 314 -31.89 -0.65 11.40
N GLN A 315 -32.58 -1.62 11.96
CA GLN A 315 -32.93 -1.65 13.40
C GLN A 315 -31.91 -2.50 14.15
#